data_078d66443eae3b7188a34acb9ddecc9d
#
_entry.id   078d66443eae3b7188a34acb9ddecc9d
#
_cell.length_a   1.000
_cell.length_b   1.000
_cell.length_c   1.000
_cell.angle_alpha   90.00
_cell.angle_beta   90.00
_cell.angle_gamma   90.00
#
_symmetry.space_group_name_H-M   'P 1'
#
loop_
_entity.id
_entity.type
_entity.pdbx_description
1 polymer ?
#
loop_
_entity_poly.entity_id
_entity_poly.type
_entity_poly.pdbx_seq_one_letter_code
_entity_poly.pdbx_strand_id
1 'polypeptide(L)'
;MTFLLLGFFTGLSLILAIGAQNVFVIEQGLKKQYVFFVCLICSISDLILIFLGIFLFEYFKYYFTNTIELILNILLFIFLVYFIITKLKFRYKETSLEIEKNKSSLKNIVLKTLGFTYLNPHVYSDTVFFLGNFSKNFFITHKYLFGIGASISSFIFFFALGYLSKLLSRYLNNSETWKAINSFIIIFMGSLALYVLIEIVINLTSMY
;
A
#
# COMPACT_ATOMS: atom_id res chain seq x y z
N MET A 1 -13.53 -22.79 11.63
CA MET A 1 -12.14 -22.75 11.16
C MET A 1 -12.01 -22.51 9.65
N THR A 2 -12.83 -23.14 8.82
CA THR A 2 -12.75 -23.02 7.35
C THR A 2 -12.81 -21.57 6.84
N PHE A 3 -13.73 -20.74 7.35
CA PHE A 3 -13.86 -19.35 6.91
C PHE A 3 -12.70 -18.45 7.36
N LEU A 4 -12.06 -18.75 8.48
CA LEU A 4 -10.85 -18.03 8.91
C LEU A 4 -9.68 -18.31 7.96
N LEU A 5 -9.44 -19.58 7.62
CA LEU A 5 -8.42 -19.96 6.64
C LEU A 5 -8.75 -19.39 5.25
N LEU A 6 -10.02 -19.45 4.84
CA LEU A 6 -10.46 -18.87 3.58
C LEU A 6 -10.16 -17.35 3.54
N GLY A 7 -10.50 -16.61 4.60
CA GLY A 7 -10.18 -15.19 4.70
C GLY A 7 -8.68 -14.93 4.67
N PHE A 8 -7.91 -15.74 5.41
CA PHE A 8 -6.45 -15.62 5.43
C PHE A 8 -5.82 -15.77 4.04
N PHE A 9 -6.15 -16.85 3.33
CA PHE A 9 -5.55 -17.09 2.02
C PHE A 9 -6.08 -16.14 0.95
N THR A 10 -7.35 -15.77 1.00
CA THR A 10 -7.91 -14.76 0.09
C THR A 10 -7.27 -13.40 0.32
N GLY A 11 -7.20 -12.94 1.56
CA GLY A 11 -6.53 -11.69 1.92
C GLY A 11 -5.05 -11.70 1.51
N LEU A 12 -4.34 -12.78 1.82
CA LEU A 12 -2.93 -12.91 1.45
C LEU A 12 -2.71 -12.84 -0.06
N SER A 13 -3.57 -13.49 -0.87
CA SER A 13 -3.44 -13.48 -2.33
C SER A 13 -3.60 -12.09 -2.93
N LEU A 14 -4.47 -11.25 -2.35
CA LEU A 14 -4.67 -9.87 -2.80
C LEU A 14 -3.49 -8.97 -2.41
N ILE A 15 -3.02 -9.08 -1.16
CA ILE A 15 -1.95 -8.21 -0.64
C ILE A 15 -0.58 -8.54 -1.26
N LEU A 16 -0.39 -9.77 -1.76
CA LEU A 16 0.85 -10.17 -2.46
C LEU A 16 1.08 -9.39 -3.76
N ALA A 17 0.05 -8.78 -4.35
CA ALA A 17 0.20 -7.89 -5.49
C ALA A 17 1.04 -6.67 -5.08
N ILE A 18 2.21 -6.50 -5.73
CA ILE A 18 3.15 -5.43 -5.37
C ILE A 18 2.61 -4.10 -5.88
N GLY A 19 2.19 -3.24 -4.95
CA GLY A 19 1.75 -1.87 -5.20
C GLY A 19 2.67 -0.81 -4.58
N ALA A 20 2.31 0.46 -4.72
CA ALA A 20 3.05 1.59 -4.18
C ALA A 20 3.22 1.50 -2.65
N GLN A 21 2.21 1.03 -1.94
CA GLN A 21 2.24 0.83 -0.48
C GLN A 21 3.30 -0.20 -0.08
N ASN A 22 3.34 -1.36 -0.75
CA ASN A 22 4.31 -2.43 -0.46
C ASN A 22 5.75 -1.96 -0.72
N VAL A 23 5.99 -1.25 -1.83
CA VAL A 23 7.31 -0.68 -2.14
C VAL A 23 7.74 0.35 -1.10
N PHE A 24 6.81 1.15 -0.59
CA PHE A 24 7.12 2.09 0.50
C PHE A 24 7.47 1.37 1.81
N VAL A 25 6.77 0.29 2.17
CA VAL A 25 7.11 -0.55 3.34
C VAL A 25 8.52 -1.14 3.19
N ILE A 26 8.85 -1.68 2.01
CA ILE A 26 10.20 -2.19 1.71
C ILE A 26 11.23 -1.08 1.88
N GLU A 27 11.00 0.10 1.33
CA GLU A 27 11.90 1.24 1.46
C GLU A 27 12.18 1.61 2.93
N GLN A 28 11.12 1.70 3.75
CA GLN A 28 11.28 2.03 5.16
C GLN A 28 12.00 0.90 5.92
N GLY A 29 11.74 -0.36 5.57
CA GLY A 29 12.49 -1.52 6.06
C GLY A 29 13.97 -1.42 5.77
N LEU A 30 14.34 -1.19 4.51
CA LEU A 30 15.73 -1.05 4.06
C LEU A 30 16.43 0.15 4.73
N LYS A 31 15.73 1.27 4.93
CA LYS A 31 16.23 2.45 5.64
C LYS A 31 16.26 2.28 7.16
N LYS A 32 15.71 1.23 7.71
CA LYS A 32 15.52 1.00 9.17
C LYS A 32 14.77 2.15 9.87
N GLN A 33 13.87 2.83 9.15
CA GLN A 33 13.16 4.01 9.65
C GLN A 33 11.72 3.67 10.00
N TYR A 34 11.38 3.73 11.30
CA TYR A 34 10.02 3.59 11.83
C TYR A 34 9.23 2.37 11.30
N VAL A 35 9.93 1.26 11.01
CA VAL A 35 9.38 0.05 10.36
C VAL A 35 8.13 -0.45 11.09
N PHE A 36 8.18 -0.51 12.42
CA PHE A 36 7.03 -0.94 13.24
C PHE A 36 5.78 -0.08 12.97
N PHE A 37 5.95 1.24 13.00
CA PHE A 37 4.81 2.16 12.80
C PHE A 37 4.24 2.07 11.38
N VAL A 38 5.09 1.94 10.37
CA VAL A 38 4.65 1.78 8.98
C VAL A 38 3.87 0.48 8.81
N CYS A 39 4.39 -0.65 9.28
CA CYS A 39 3.70 -1.93 9.22
C CYS A 39 2.37 -1.89 9.99
N LEU A 40 2.37 -1.29 11.19
CA LEU A 40 1.19 -1.17 12.03
C LEU A 40 0.09 -0.33 11.36
N ILE A 41 0.44 0.83 10.78
CA ILE A 41 -0.51 1.71 10.08
C ILE A 41 -1.11 0.97 8.88
N CYS A 42 -0.29 0.32 8.05
CA CYS A 42 -0.78 -0.45 6.91
C CYS A 42 -1.76 -1.55 7.37
N SER A 43 -1.36 -2.34 8.36
CA SER A 43 -2.19 -3.46 8.86
C SER A 43 -3.49 -3.01 9.53
N ILE A 44 -3.45 -1.92 10.32
CA ILE A 44 -4.67 -1.37 10.94
C ILE A 44 -5.58 -0.76 9.88
N SER A 45 -5.02 -0.06 8.89
CA SER A 45 -5.81 0.48 7.78
C SER A 45 -6.52 -0.63 7.01
N ASP A 46 -5.81 -1.71 6.69
CA ASP A 46 -6.40 -2.87 6.03
C ASP A 46 -7.50 -3.51 6.89
N LEU A 47 -7.25 -3.71 8.19
CA LEU A 47 -8.26 -4.23 9.10
C LEU A 47 -9.54 -3.40 9.06
N ILE A 48 -9.43 -2.07 9.15
CA ILE A 48 -10.58 -1.16 9.07
C ILE A 48 -11.29 -1.30 7.73
N LEU A 49 -10.55 -1.25 6.61
CA LEU A 49 -11.12 -1.32 5.27
C LEU A 49 -11.75 -2.70 4.97
N ILE A 50 -11.13 -3.79 5.43
CA ILE A 50 -11.67 -5.16 5.30
C ILE A 50 -13.02 -5.26 6.01
N PHE A 51 -13.11 -4.82 7.26
CA PHE A 51 -14.36 -4.88 8.01
C PHE A 51 -15.42 -3.92 7.46
N LEU A 52 -15.02 -2.73 7.03
CA LEU A 52 -15.92 -1.82 6.31
C LEU A 52 -16.45 -2.49 5.03
N GLY A 53 -15.60 -3.14 4.23
CA GLY A 53 -16.02 -3.86 3.04
C GLY A 53 -16.98 -5.00 3.35
N ILE A 54 -16.63 -5.88 4.29
CA ILE A 54 -17.44 -7.06 4.63
C ILE A 54 -18.85 -6.70 5.14
N PHE A 55 -18.98 -5.61 5.92
CA PHE A 55 -20.25 -5.23 6.53
C PHE A 55 -21.02 -4.15 5.79
N LEU A 56 -20.30 -3.25 5.08
CA LEU A 56 -20.89 -2.09 4.42
C LEU A 56 -20.76 -2.13 2.89
N PHE A 57 -20.45 -3.29 2.30
CA PHE A 57 -20.23 -3.44 0.86
C PHE A 57 -21.36 -2.84 0.02
N GLU A 58 -22.61 -3.17 0.32
CA GLU A 58 -23.78 -2.70 -0.43
C GLU A 58 -23.94 -1.18 -0.36
N TYR A 59 -23.59 -0.60 0.79
CA TYR A 59 -23.61 0.85 0.99
C TYR A 59 -22.49 1.53 0.19
N PHE A 60 -21.26 1.04 0.30
CA PHE A 60 -20.11 1.61 -0.42
C PHE A 60 -20.24 1.44 -1.93
N LYS A 61 -20.77 0.33 -2.42
CA LYS A 61 -21.00 0.11 -3.85
C LYS A 61 -21.87 1.20 -4.47
N TYR A 62 -22.84 1.73 -3.73
CA TYR A 62 -23.71 2.81 -4.20
C TYR A 62 -22.99 4.15 -4.31
N TYR A 63 -22.09 4.45 -3.37
CA TYR A 63 -21.38 5.74 -3.32
C TYR A 63 -20.05 5.76 -4.07
N PHE A 64 -19.41 4.60 -4.27
CA PHE A 64 -18.13 4.52 -4.98
C PHE A 64 -18.39 4.55 -6.49
N THR A 65 -18.57 5.76 -6.99
CA THR A 65 -18.80 6.03 -8.41
C THR A 65 -17.48 6.18 -9.18
N ASN A 66 -17.54 6.09 -10.52
CA ASN A 66 -16.39 6.35 -11.39
C ASN A 66 -15.76 7.72 -11.11
N THR A 67 -16.58 8.72 -10.69
CA THR A 67 -16.09 10.04 -10.31
C THR A 67 -15.19 10.01 -9.08
N ILE A 68 -15.56 9.23 -8.04
CA ILE A 68 -14.73 9.09 -6.83
C ILE A 68 -13.42 8.36 -7.15
N GLU A 69 -13.50 7.32 -7.96
CA GLU A 69 -12.31 6.58 -8.42
C GLU A 69 -11.39 7.50 -9.23
N LEU A 70 -11.93 8.30 -10.13
CA LEU A 70 -11.18 9.32 -10.89
C LEU A 70 -10.48 10.32 -9.96
N ILE A 71 -11.19 10.84 -8.95
CA ILE A 71 -10.61 11.79 -7.99
C ILE A 71 -9.46 11.14 -7.23
N LEU A 72 -9.62 9.90 -6.74
CA LEU A 72 -8.58 9.16 -6.04
C LEU A 72 -7.37 8.89 -6.94
N ASN A 73 -7.58 8.52 -8.20
CA ASN A 73 -6.51 8.32 -9.18
C ASN A 73 -5.74 9.61 -9.43
N ILE A 74 -6.42 10.76 -9.57
CA ILE A 74 -5.76 12.07 -9.73
C ILE A 74 -4.92 12.41 -8.49
N LEU A 75 -5.47 12.24 -7.29
CA LEU A 75 -4.74 12.48 -6.04
C LEU A 75 -3.54 11.56 -5.89
N LEU A 76 -3.70 10.27 -6.21
CA LEU A 76 -2.60 9.31 -6.19
C LEU A 76 -1.51 9.69 -7.21
N PHE A 77 -1.90 10.08 -8.43
CA PHE A 77 -0.95 10.52 -9.46
C PHE A 77 -0.11 11.71 -8.98
N ILE A 78 -0.75 12.75 -8.46
CA ILE A 78 -0.07 13.93 -7.91
C ILE A 78 0.87 13.52 -6.78
N PHE A 79 0.43 12.63 -5.89
CA PHE A 79 1.23 12.15 -4.77
C PHE A 79 2.45 11.32 -5.23
N LEU A 80 2.29 10.43 -6.23
CA LEU A 80 3.39 9.66 -6.83
C LEU A 80 4.41 10.59 -7.50
N VAL A 81 3.97 11.57 -8.27
CA VAL A 81 4.85 12.56 -8.91
C VAL A 81 5.62 13.36 -7.86
N TYR A 82 4.94 13.85 -6.82
CA TYR A 82 5.60 14.53 -5.69
C TYR A 82 6.67 13.65 -5.03
N PHE A 83 6.34 12.37 -4.79
CA PHE A 83 7.27 11.41 -4.19
C PHE A 83 8.51 11.20 -5.08
N ILE A 84 8.31 10.98 -6.40
CA ILE A 84 9.38 10.79 -7.37
C ILE A 84 10.29 12.02 -7.44
N ILE A 85 9.72 13.23 -7.55
CA ILE A 85 10.48 14.49 -7.60
C ILE A 85 11.32 14.65 -6.33
N THR A 86 10.72 14.37 -5.18
CA THR A 86 11.44 14.43 -3.90
C THR A 86 12.61 13.46 -3.90
N LYS A 87 12.42 12.23 -4.36
CA LYS A 87 13.47 11.22 -4.47
C LYS A 87 14.59 11.63 -5.43
N LEU A 88 14.25 12.17 -6.59
CA LEU A 88 15.22 12.65 -7.57
C LEU A 88 16.10 13.78 -7.03
N LYS A 89 15.52 14.74 -6.29
CA LYS A 89 16.25 15.84 -5.66
C LYS A 89 17.27 15.36 -4.63
N PHE A 90 16.97 14.31 -3.88
CA PHE A 90 17.87 13.74 -2.87
C PHE A 90 18.88 12.74 -3.43
N ARG A 91 18.68 12.21 -4.64
CA ARG A 91 19.56 11.21 -5.26
C ARG A 91 21.03 11.65 -5.36
N TYR A 92 21.29 12.96 -5.52
CA TYR A 92 22.64 13.50 -5.66
C TYR A 92 23.33 13.77 -4.31
N LYS A 93 22.63 13.69 -3.17
CA LYS A 93 23.15 14.00 -1.84
C LYS A 93 23.39 12.78 -0.95
N GLU A 94 22.93 11.62 -1.33
CA GLU A 94 22.99 10.45 -0.43
C GLU A 94 24.28 9.64 -0.66
N THR A 95 25.32 9.96 0.08
CA THR A 95 26.37 9.02 0.49
C THR A 95 25.84 8.15 1.63
N SER A 96 26.28 6.89 1.73
CA SER A 96 25.81 5.91 2.74
C SER A 96 25.87 6.43 4.21
N LEU A 97 26.75 7.39 4.50
CA LEU A 97 26.88 8.04 5.81
C LEU A 97 25.82 9.13 6.07
N GLU A 98 25.19 9.67 5.03
CA GLU A 98 24.15 10.71 5.16
C GLU A 98 22.74 10.11 5.30
N ILE A 99 22.51 8.84 4.92
CA ILE A 99 21.25 8.13 5.10
C ILE A 99 20.93 7.98 6.60
N GLU A 100 21.93 7.72 7.44
CA GLU A 100 21.76 7.69 8.90
C GLU A 100 21.51 9.08 9.52
N LYS A 101 22.04 10.14 8.94
CA LYS A 101 21.87 11.53 9.44
C LYS A 101 20.56 12.18 9.02
N ASN A 102 20.00 11.85 7.88
CA ASN A 102 18.74 12.42 7.37
C ASN A 102 17.54 11.52 7.68
N LYS A 103 17.28 11.23 8.95
CA LYS A 103 16.07 10.55 9.38
C LYS A 103 14.85 11.45 9.09
N SER A 104 13.97 11.00 8.22
CA SER A 104 12.67 11.64 8.04
C SER A 104 11.93 11.70 9.39
N SER A 105 11.21 12.77 9.68
CA SER A 105 10.40 12.83 10.89
C SER A 105 9.31 11.74 10.86
N LEU A 106 8.95 11.22 12.03
CA LEU A 106 7.85 10.24 12.16
C LEU A 106 6.58 10.75 11.49
N LYS A 107 6.25 12.05 11.69
CA LYS A 107 5.08 12.67 11.07
C LYS A 107 5.07 12.55 9.54
N ASN A 108 6.20 12.80 8.90
CA ASN A 108 6.31 12.71 7.44
C ASN A 108 6.17 11.26 6.96
N ILE A 109 6.70 10.29 7.69
CA ILE A 109 6.57 8.87 7.35
C ILE A 109 5.13 8.41 7.52
N VAL A 110 4.47 8.79 8.61
CA VAL A 110 3.04 8.50 8.84
C VAL A 110 2.18 9.08 7.72
N LEU A 111 2.37 10.36 7.36
CA LEU A 111 1.62 11.00 6.28
C LEU A 111 1.83 10.31 4.93
N LYS A 112 3.08 9.90 4.62
CA LYS A 112 3.35 9.14 3.39
C LYS A 112 2.70 7.76 3.42
N THR A 113 2.76 7.05 4.54
CA THR A 113 2.11 5.75 4.70
C THR A 113 0.60 5.86 4.46
N LEU A 114 -0.05 6.83 5.09
CA LEU A 114 -1.47 7.10 4.90
C LEU A 114 -1.79 7.48 3.44
N GLY A 115 -0.94 8.30 2.81
CA GLY A 115 -1.08 8.64 1.40
C GLY A 115 -1.03 7.43 0.49
N PHE A 116 -0.02 6.56 0.62
CA PHE A 116 0.09 5.33 -0.17
C PHE A 116 -1.04 4.32 0.10
N THR A 117 -1.66 4.37 1.26
CA THR A 117 -2.79 3.51 1.61
C THR A 117 -4.11 4.08 1.10
N TYR A 118 -4.47 5.29 1.52
CA TYR A 118 -5.82 5.82 1.32
C TYR A 118 -6.03 6.59 0.00
N LEU A 119 -4.97 7.07 -0.65
CA LEU A 119 -5.10 7.65 -1.99
C LEU A 119 -5.08 6.59 -3.10
N ASN A 120 -4.68 5.36 -2.79
CA ASN A 120 -4.59 4.28 -3.75
C ASN A 120 -5.96 3.59 -3.94
N PRO A 121 -6.63 3.74 -5.10
CA PRO A 121 -7.94 3.12 -5.34
C PRO A 121 -7.88 1.59 -5.32
N HIS A 122 -6.74 0.98 -5.69
CA HIS A 122 -6.59 -0.48 -5.65
C HIS A 122 -6.75 -1.05 -4.24
N VAL A 123 -6.37 -0.30 -3.18
CA VAL A 123 -6.58 -0.75 -1.81
C VAL A 123 -8.07 -0.92 -1.51
N TYR A 124 -8.92 -0.01 -2.00
CA TYR A 124 -10.38 -0.13 -1.86
C TYR A 124 -10.94 -1.26 -2.70
N SER A 125 -10.46 -1.42 -3.94
CA SER A 125 -10.87 -2.53 -4.81
C SER A 125 -10.62 -3.88 -4.15
N ASP A 126 -9.47 -4.07 -3.55
CA ASP A 126 -9.07 -5.33 -2.93
C ASP A 126 -9.75 -5.57 -1.58
N THR A 127 -9.74 -4.58 -0.70
CA THR A 127 -10.23 -4.75 0.68
C THR A 127 -11.74 -4.53 0.80
N VAL A 128 -12.28 -3.44 0.25
CA VAL A 128 -13.68 -3.09 0.41
C VAL A 128 -14.55 -3.85 -0.61
N PHE A 129 -14.17 -3.78 -1.90
CA PHE A 129 -15.04 -4.33 -2.95
C PHE A 129 -14.84 -5.81 -3.15
N PHE A 130 -13.64 -6.32 -3.29
CA PHE A 130 -13.44 -7.75 -3.53
C PHE A 130 -13.83 -8.58 -2.31
N LEU A 131 -13.25 -8.31 -1.13
CA LEU A 131 -13.55 -9.07 0.07
C LEU A 131 -15.00 -8.86 0.53
N GLY A 132 -15.54 -7.65 0.37
CA GLY A 132 -16.94 -7.34 0.64
C GLY A 132 -17.90 -8.13 -0.25
N ASN A 133 -17.71 -8.11 -1.56
CA ASN A 133 -18.52 -8.85 -2.53
C ASN A 133 -18.40 -10.37 -2.32
N PHE A 134 -17.19 -10.87 -2.06
CA PHE A 134 -16.95 -12.29 -1.84
C PHE A 134 -17.69 -12.81 -0.60
N SER A 135 -17.73 -12.00 0.47
CA SER A 135 -18.35 -12.38 1.75
C SER A 135 -19.83 -12.00 1.88
N LYS A 136 -20.44 -11.32 0.88
CA LYS A 136 -21.81 -10.77 0.98
C LYS A 136 -22.87 -11.77 1.43
N ASN A 137 -22.77 -13.01 0.91
CA ASN A 137 -23.75 -14.08 1.18
C ASN A 137 -23.41 -14.95 2.41
N PHE A 138 -22.33 -14.64 3.13
CA PHE A 138 -21.97 -15.39 4.33
C PHE A 138 -22.89 -15.05 5.51
N PHE A 139 -23.13 -16.04 6.37
CA PHE A 139 -23.75 -15.77 7.67
C PHE A 139 -22.85 -14.85 8.50
N ILE A 140 -23.46 -14.07 9.39
CA ILE A 140 -22.76 -13.02 10.16
C ILE A 140 -21.52 -13.53 10.90
N THR A 141 -21.60 -14.69 11.55
CA THR A 141 -20.48 -15.36 12.21
C THR A 141 -19.36 -15.74 11.28
N HIS A 142 -19.69 -16.17 10.05
CA HIS A 142 -18.71 -16.51 9.02
C HIS A 142 -18.03 -15.26 8.45
N LYS A 143 -18.77 -14.13 8.33
CA LYS A 143 -18.21 -12.82 7.97
C LYS A 143 -17.12 -12.37 8.94
N TYR A 144 -17.38 -12.49 10.26
CA TYR A 144 -16.37 -12.17 11.28
C TYR A 144 -15.13 -13.04 11.15
N LEU A 145 -15.29 -14.36 11.05
CA LEU A 145 -14.15 -15.28 10.91
C LEU A 145 -13.35 -15.00 9.62
N PHE A 146 -14.03 -14.73 8.52
CA PHE A 146 -13.40 -14.37 7.26
C PHE A 146 -12.61 -13.05 7.36
N GLY A 147 -13.22 -12.01 7.93
CA GLY A 147 -12.57 -10.71 8.15
C GLY A 147 -11.35 -10.80 9.07
N ILE A 148 -11.46 -11.57 10.16
CA ILE A 148 -10.34 -11.82 11.07
C ILE A 148 -9.20 -12.53 10.31
N GLY A 149 -9.51 -13.57 9.53
CA GLY A 149 -8.52 -14.28 8.73
C GLY A 149 -7.79 -13.36 7.74
N ALA A 150 -8.52 -12.56 6.99
CA ALA A 150 -7.96 -11.58 6.06
C ALA A 150 -7.11 -10.51 6.77
N SER A 151 -7.55 -10.03 7.94
CA SER A 151 -6.78 -9.08 8.74
C SER A 151 -5.48 -9.68 9.28
N ILE A 152 -5.52 -10.93 9.76
CA ILE A 152 -4.31 -11.64 10.22
C ILE A 152 -3.30 -11.77 9.07
N SER A 153 -3.75 -12.07 7.85
CA SER A 153 -2.85 -12.15 6.70
C SER A 153 -2.17 -10.81 6.40
N SER A 154 -2.89 -9.70 6.51
CA SER A 154 -2.34 -8.35 6.35
C SER A 154 -1.27 -8.04 7.40
N PHE A 155 -1.55 -8.31 8.68
CA PHE A 155 -0.57 -8.14 9.74
C PHE A 155 0.70 -8.96 9.49
N ILE A 156 0.55 -10.26 9.22
CA ILE A 156 1.70 -11.14 8.96
C ILE A 156 2.49 -10.64 7.76
N PHE A 157 1.81 -10.29 6.67
CA PHE A 157 2.46 -9.85 5.44
C PHE A 157 3.25 -8.55 5.63
N PHE A 158 2.65 -7.47 6.16
CA PHE A 158 3.36 -6.19 6.30
C PHE A 158 4.50 -6.28 7.30
N PHE A 159 4.32 -6.99 8.41
CA PHE A 159 5.41 -7.18 9.36
C PHE A 159 6.52 -8.06 8.78
N ALA A 160 6.19 -9.14 8.08
CA ALA A 160 7.19 -9.93 7.38
C ALA A 160 7.93 -9.09 6.34
N LEU A 161 7.20 -8.36 5.47
CA LEU A 161 7.78 -7.52 4.42
C LEU A 161 8.72 -6.45 4.99
N GLY A 162 8.28 -5.70 6.01
CA GLY A 162 9.04 -4.63 6.62
C GLY A 162 10.28 -5.14 7.37
N TYR A 163 10.14 -6.21 8.14
CA TYR A 163 11.27 -6.74 8.91
C TYR A 163 12.24 -7.58 8.09
N LEU A 164 11.78 -8.32 7.08
CA LEU A 164 12.67 -8.99 6.11
C LEU A 164 13.48 -7.95 5.33
N SER A 165 12.85 -6.86 4.88
CA SER A 165 13.56 -5.75 4.25
C SER A 165 14.57 -5.11 5.19
N LYS A 166 14.23 -4.94 6.48
CA LYS A 166 15.16 -4.45 7.52
C LYS A 166 16.35 -5.40 7.73
N LEU A 167 16.13 -6.70 7.71
CA LEU A 167 17.23 -7.69 7.79
C LEU A 167 18.12 -7.62 6.55
N LEU A 168 17.52 -7.55 5.37
CA LEU A 168 18.25 -7.47 4.11
C LEU A 168 19.13 -6.22 4.03
N SER A 169 18.76 -5.12 4.69
CA SER A 169 19.56 -3.89 4.72
C SER A 169 20.98 -4.08 5.28
N ARG A 170 21.22 -5.13 6.09
CA ARG A 170 22.57 -5.44 6.64
C ARG A 170 23.56 -5.82 5.54
N TYR A 171 23.07 -6.37 4.42
CA TYR A 171 23.88 -6.79 3.28
C TYR A 171 24.05 -5.66 2.23
N LEU A 172 23.40 -4.51 2.45
CA LEU A 172 23.32 -3.41 1.50
C LEU A 172 24.17 -2.19 1.94
N ASN A 173 25.38 -2.44 2.45
CA ASN A 173 26.25 -1.39 3.00
C ASN A 173 26.98 -0.55 1.95
N ASN A 174 26.80 -0.83 0.65
CA ASN A 174 27.50 -0.14 -0.44
C ASN A 174 26.64 1.00 -1.01
N SER A 175 27.26 2.17 -1.27
CA SER A 175 26.59 3.32 -1.88
C SER A 175 26.03 3.01 -3.28
N GLU A 176 26.69 2.16 -4.03
CA GLU A 176 26.22 1.70 -5.36
C GLU A 176 24.90 0.91 -5.26
N THR A 177 24.80 0.04 -4.26
CA THR A 177 23.58 -0.74 -4.01
C THR A 177 22.41 0.17 -3.62
N TRP A 178 22.66 1.23 -2.82
CA TRP A 178 21.63 2.21 -2.50
C TRP A 178 21.17 3.03 -3.69
N LYS A 179 22.10 3.41 -4.59
CA LYS A 179 21.75 4.06 -5.87
C LYS A 179 20.88 3.14 -6.73
N ALA A 180 21.22 1.85 -6.80
CA ALA A 180 20.44 0.86 -7.55
C ALA A 180 19.02 0.70 -6.95
N ILE A 181 18.89 0.58 -5.63
CA ILE A 181 17.60 0.48 -4.93
C ILE A 181 16.75 1.73 -5.17
N ASN A 182 17.32 2.92 -4.97
CA ASN A 182 16.61 4.17 -5.20
C ASN A 182 16.18 4.31 -6.67
N SER A 183 17.03 3.89 -7.62
CA SER A 183 16.68 3.86 -9.04
C SER A 183 15.52 2.91 -9.31
N PHE A 184 15.57 1.69 -8.75
CA PHE A 184 14.47 0.73 -8.86
C PHE A 184 13.16 1.30 -8.31
N ILE A 185 13.17 1.91 -7.11
CA ILE A 185 11.98 2.53 -6.53
C ILE A 185 11.44 3.64 -7.43
N ILE A 186 12.30 4.51 -7.97
CA ILE A 186 11.89 5.59 -8.86
C ILE A 186 11.27 5.04 -10.15
N ILE A 187 11.89 4.02 -10.77
CA ILE A 187 11.37 3.39 -11.99
C ILE A 187 10.02 2.72 -11.69
N PHE A 188 9.93 1.96 -10.60
CA PHE A 188 8.69 1.26 -10.22
C PHE A 188 7.55 2.27 -9.93
N MET A 189 7.81 3.28 -9.11
CA MET A 189 6.81 4.33 -8.82
C MET A 189 6.46 5.15 -10.06
N GLY A 190 7.42 5.34 -10.98
CA GLY A 190 7.19 5.98 -12.29
C GLY A 190 6.28 5.14 -13.18
N SER A 191 6.48 3.83 -13.24
CA SER A 191 5.59 2.93 -13.99
C SER A 191 4.17 2.90 -13.41
N LEU A 192 4.03 2.93 -12.07
CA LEU A 192 2.72 3.06 -11.43
C LEU A 192 2.06 4.42 -11.73
N ALA A 193 2.83 5.51 -11.72
CA ALA A 193 2.30 6.83 -12.08
C ALA A 193 1.80 6.86 -13.53
N LEU A 194 2.53 6.24 -14.46
CA LEU A 194 2.08 6.09 -15.85
C LEU A 194 0.81 5.23 -15.96
N TYR A 195 0.76 4.13 -15.24
CA TYR A 195 -0.44 3.28 -15.18
C TYR A 195 -1.67 4.06 -14.70
N VAL A 196 -1.54 4.77 -13.58
CA VAL A 196 -2.61 5.60 -13.02
C VAL A 196 -3.02 6.72 -13.99
N LEU A 197 -2.05 7.31 -14.70
CA LEU A 197 -2.36 8.32 -15.72
C LEU A 197 -3.19 7.74 -16.87
N ILE A 198 -2.87 6.53 -17.33
CA ILE A 198 -3.65 5.82 -18.35
C ILE A 198 -5.08 5.57 -17.85
N GLU A 199 -5.27 5.11 -16.60
CA GLU A 199 -6.60 4.94 -16.02
C GLU A 199 -7.40 6.24 -15.94
N ILE A 200 -6.75 7.35 -15.58
CA ILE A 200 -7.38 8.69 -15.58
C ILE A 200 -7.88 9.03 -16.99
N VAL A 201 -7.06 8.83 -18.01
CA VAL A 201 -7.43 9.13 -19.40
C VAL A 201 -8.59 8.23 -19.85
N ILE A 202 -8.54 6.94 -19.57
CA ILE A 202 -9.63 6.00 -19.91
C ILE A 202 -10.94 6.40 -19.23
N ASN A 203 -10.90 6.71 -17.93
CA ASN A 203 -12.07 7.14 -17.17
C ASN A 203 -12.66 8.45 -17.72
N LEU A 204 -11.83 9.42 -18.10
CA LEU A 204 -12.29 10.66 -18.73
C LEU A 204 -12.94 10.42 -20.10
N THR A 205 -12.37 9.54 -20.92
CA THR A 205 -12.92 9.23 -22.25
C THR A 205 -14.22 8.42 -22.18
N SER A 206 -14.42 7.64 -21.12
CA SER A 206 -15.66 6.86 -20.90
C SER A 206 -16.81 7.69 -20.34
N MET A 207 -16.55 8.93 -19.88
CA MET A 207 -17.57 9.85 -19.37
C MET A 207 -18.19 10.74 -20.47
N TYR A 208 -17.59 10.75 -21.65
CA TYR A 208 -18.09 11.44 -22.86
C TYR A 208 -18.62 10.44 -23.88
#